data_5eb66c10e2377c56f14dc07489ea4374
#
_entry.id   5eb66c10e2377c56f14dc07489ea4374
#
_cell.length_a   1.000
_cell.length_b   1.000
_cell.length_c   1.000
_cell.angle_alpha   90.00
_cell.angle_beta   90.00
_cell.angle_gamma   90.00
#
_symmetry.space_group_name_H-M   'P 1'
#
loop_
_entity.id
_entity.type
_entity.pdbx_description
1 polymer ?
#
loop_
_entity_poly.entity_id
_entity_poly.type
_entity_poly.pdbx_seq_one_letter_code
_entity_poly.pdbx_strand_id
1 'polypeptide(L)'
;MYKRQVVKNKHLKIILAQPRGFCAGVERAIEIVERALKIYGPPVYVRHEIVHNKRVVNNLSSKGAVFVKELDQIPEGAVTVFSAHGVSQKVEDTASTRNLPVLDATCPLVAKVHKEGQRYSKDGFEVILIGHEGHPEVEGTMGRISGPVYLVSNTDDVKKLKVQNPDKLSYVSQTTLSVDDTRDVILSLIHI
;
A
#
# COMPACT_ATOMS: atom_id res chain seq x y z
N MET A 1 6.67 -32.75 -25.49
CA MET A 1 5.47 -33.07 -26.29
C MET A 1 4.24 -32.95 -25.38
N TYR A 2 3.59 -31.78 -25.33
CA TYR A 2 2.41 -31.57 -24.47
C TYR A 2 1.16 -32.13 -25.19
N LYS A 3 0.54 -33.17 -24.62
CA LYS A 3 -0.74 -33.69 -25.10
C LYS A 3 -1.84 -32.65 -24.84
N ARG A 4 -2.39 -32.04 -25.90
CA ARG A 4 -3.65 -31.28 -25.83
C ARG A 4 -4.73 -32.21 -25.30
N GLN A 5 -5.22 -31.99 -24.09
CA GLN A 5 -6.46 -32.60 -23.64
C GLN A 5 -7.61 -31.88 -24.36
N VAL A 6 -8.32 -32.62 -25.19
CA VAL A 6 -9.59 -32.18 -25.78
C VAL A 6 -10.63 -32.26 -24.66
N VAL A 7 -10.98 -31.11 -24.10
CA VAL A 7 -12.09 -30.99 -23.14
C VAL A 7 -13.38 -31.14 -23.96
N LYS A 8 -14.05 -32.31 -23.87
CA LYS A 8 -15.40 -32.50 -24.36
C LYS A 8 -16.32 -31.44 -23.75
N ASN A 9 -17.11 -30.76 -24.56
CA ASN A 9 -18.10 -29.73 -24.20
C ASN A 9 -18.99 -30.17 -23.02
N LYS A 10 -18.55 -29.87 -21.80
CA LYS A 10 -19.44 -29.74 -20.65
C LYS A 10 -19.93 -28.30 -20.66
N HIS A 11 -21.22 -28.06 -20.65
CA HIS A 11 -21.79 -26.73 -20.52
C HIS A 11 -21.19 -26.05 -19.27
N LEU A 12 -20.30 -25.09 -19.51
CA LEU A 12 -19.66 -24.35 -18.43
C LEU A 12 -20.68 -23.34 -17.89
N LYS A 13 -21.09 -23.53 -16.63
CA LYS A 13 -21.94 -22.55 -15.93
C LYS A 13 -21.04 -21.53 -15.27
N ILE A 14 -21.12 -20.27 -15.71
CA ILE A 14 -20.42 -19.15 -15.09
C ILE A 14 -21.38 -18.51 -14.07
N ILE A 15 -20.96 -18.47 -12.80
CA ILE A 15 -21.70 -17.80 -11.73
C ILE A 15 -20.89 -16.55 -11.33
N LEU A 16 -21.50 -15.38 -11.48
CA LEU A 16 -20.89 -14.13 -11.05
C LEU A 16 -21.20 -13.90 -9.56
N ALA A 17 -20.15 -13.71 -8.77
CA ALA A 17 -20.31 -13.36 -7.36
C ALA A 17 -20.94 -11.96 -7.19
N GLN A 18 -21.67 -11.78 -6.09
CA GLN A 18 -22.24 -10.51 -5.66
C GLN A 18 -22.00 -10.36 -4.15
N PRO A 19 -21.49 -9.20 -3.68
CA PRO A 19 -21.01 -8.05 -4.47
C PRO A 19 -19.68 -8.36 -5.20
N ARG A 20 -19.40 -7.64 -6.28
CA ARG A 20 -18.14 -7.74 -7.05
C ARG A 20 -17.70 -6.36 -7.52
N GLY A 21 -16.40 -6.19 -7.77
CA GLY A 21 -15.80 -4.95 -8.23
C GLY A 21 -14.60 -4.57 -7.40
N PHE A 22 -14.13 -3.36 -7.59
CA PHE A 22 -13.09 -2.77 -6.75
C PHE A 22 -13.68 -2.25 -5.43
N CYS A 23 -12.86 -2.19 -4.38
CA CYS A 23 -13.23 -1.46 -3.17
C CYS A 23 -13.18 0.07 -3.43
N ALA A 24 -13.86 0.83 -2.60
CA ALA A 24 -13.92 2.29 -2.72
C ALA A 24 -12.53 2.96 -2.71
N GLY A 25 -11.54 2.39 -2.00
CA GLY A 25 -10.16 2.88 -1.99
C GLY A 25 -9.47 2.75 -3.34
N VAL A 26 -9.65 1.61 -4.01
CA VAL A 26 -9.12 1.37 -5.37
C VAL A 26 -9.82 2.24 -6.40
N GLU A 27 -11.15 2.32 -6.37
CA GLU A 27 -11.93 3.17 -7.30
C GLU A 27 -11.51 4.64 -7.16
N ARG A 28 -11.42 5.16 -5.93
CA ARG A 28 -10.95 6.52 -5.66
C ARG A 28 -9.55 6.77 -6.22
N ALA A 29 -8.62 5.85 -6.03
CA ALA A 29 -7.25 6.02 -6.51
C ALA A 29 -7.17 6.08 -8.05
N ILE A 30 -7.91 5.22 -8.74
CA ILE A 30 -8.02 5.23 -10.21
C ILE A 30 -8.62 6.55 -10.66
N GLU A 31 -9.72 6.98 -10.04
CA GLU A 31 -10.43 8.22 -10.40
C GLU A 31 -9.54 9.45 -10.23
N ILE A 32 -8.70 9.52 -9.20
CA ILE A 32 -7.75 10.63 -9.01
C ILE A 32 -6.79 10.74 -10.20
N VAL A 33 -6.21 9.62 -10.67
CA VAL A 33 -5.31 9.65 -11.82
C VAL A 33 -6.05 10.04 -13.10
N GLU A 34 -7.25 9.49 -13.33
CA GLU A 34 -8.05 9.84 -14.52
C GLU A 34 -8.46 11.31 -14.53
N ARG A 35 -8.86 11.85 -13.37
CA ARG A 35 -9.18 13.28 -13.23
C ARG A 35 -7.94 14.16 -13.42
N ALA A 36 -6.79 13.74 -12.88
CA ALA A 36 -5.53 14.45 -13.08
C ALA A 36 -5.17 14.53 -14.58
N LEU A 37 -5.23 13.41 -15.30
CA LEU A 37 -5.00 13.37 -16.74
C LEU A 37 -5.97 14.28 -17.52
N LYS A 38 -7.23 14.36 -17.09
CA LYS A 38 -8.24 15.21 -17.73
C LYS A 38 -7.99 16.71 -17.47
N ILE A 39 -7.54 17.08 -16.26
CA ILE A 39 -7.38 18.47 -15.84
C ILE A 39 -6.05 19.06 -16.31
N TYR A 40 -4.97 18.31 -16.12
CA TYR A 40 -3.60 18.78 -16.35
C TYR A 40 -3.03 18.32 -17.70
N GLY A 41 -3.67 17.34 -18.33
CA GLY A 41 -3.13 16.68 -19.53
C GLY A 41 -1.99 15.69 -19.18
N PRO A 42 -1.61 14.85 -20.16
CA PRO A 42 -0.45 13.98 -20.01
C PRO A 42 0.88 14.78 -20.18
N PRO A 43 1.97 14.35 -19.53
CA PRO A 43 2.05 13.22 -18.61
C PRO A 43 1.64 13.57 -17.18
N VAL A 44 1.02 12.60 -16.48
CA VAL A 44 0.83 12.61 -15.03
C VAL A 44 1.69 11.51 -14.43
N TYR A 45 2.56 11.85 -13.50
CA TYR A 45 3.48 10.90 -12.87
C TYR A 45 2.84 10.26 -11.65
N VAL A 46 2.95 8.95 -11.55
CA VAL A 46 2.39 8.17 -10.43
C VAL A 46 3.52 7.41 -9.74
N ARG A 47 3.76 7.72 -8.46
CA ARG A 47 4.79 7.02 -7.70
C ARG A 47 4.27 5.64 -7.28
N HIS A 48 4.95 4.58 -7.71
CA HIS A 48 4.54 3.18 -7.70
C HIS A 48 3.28 2.90 -8.53
N GLU A 49 2.93 1.63 -8.70
CA GLU A 49 1.63 1.26 -9.28
C GLU A 49 0.51 1.85 -8.42
N ILE A 50 -0.49 2.45 -9.05
CA ILE A 50 -1.60 3.09 -8.32
C ILE A 50 -2.32 2.08 -7.43
N VAL A 51 -2.43 0.86 -7.92
CA VAL A 51 -2.93 -0.35 -7.26
C VAL A 51 -2.26 -1.58 -7.90
N HIS A 52 -2.17 -2.70 -7.19
CA HIS A 52 -1.58 -3.94 -7.71
C HIS A 52 -2.51 -4.63 -8.73
N ASN A 53 -2.76 -3.97 -9.85
CA ASN A 53 -3.57 -4.51 -10.94
C ASN A 53 -3.01 -4.09 -12.30
N LYS A 54 -2.34 -5.03 -13.00
CA LYS A 54 -1.68 -4.76 -14.29
C LYS A 54 -2.63 -4.19 -15.35
N ARG A 55 -3.90 -4.61 -15.37
CA ARG A 55 -4.88 -4.10 -16.34
C ARG A 55 -5.18 -2.62 -16.07
N VAL A 56 -5.33 -2.24 -14.81
CA VAL A 56 -5.52 -0.84 -14.42
C VAL A 56 -4.30 -0.01 -14.78
N VAL A 57 -3.10 -0.47 -14.39
CA VAL A 57 -1.83 0.21 -14.69
C VAL A 57 -1.67 0.42 -16.19
N ASN A 58 -1.85 -0.62 -17.03
CA ASN A 58 -1.75 -0.52 -18.48
C ASN A 58 -2.79 0.42 -19.09
N ASN A 59 -4.03 0.42 -18.57
CA ASN A 59 -5.08 1.32 -19.03
C ASN A 59 -4.73 2.79 -18.74
N LEU A 60 -4.24 3.09 -17.54
CA LEU A 60 -3.84 4.43 -17.15
C LEU A 60 -2.58 4.87 -17.92
N SER A 61 -1.61 3.97 -18.14
CA SER A 61 -0.43 4.26 -18.98
C SER A 61 -0.82 4.61 -20.42
N SER A 62 -1.79 3.90 -21.02
CA SER A 62 -2.26 4.22 -22.36
C SER A 62 -2.97 5.57 -22.45
N LYS A 63 -3.43 6.12 -21.33
CA LYS A 63 -4.03 7.46 -21.21
C LYS A 63 -2.99 8.56 -20.89
N GLY A 64 -1.71 8.18 -20.68
CA GLY A 64 -0.62 9.11 -20.43
C GLY A 64 -0.16 9.22 -18.97
N ALA A 65 -0.56 8.28 -18.10
CA ALA A 65 0.06 8.15 -16.78
C ALA A 65 1.44 7.48 -16.91
N VAL A 66 2.44 8.04 -16.22
CA VAL A 66 3.81 7.53 -16.19
C VAL A 66 4.10 7.02 -14.77
N PHE A 67 4.28 5.70 -14.66
CA PHE A 67 4.57 5.08 -13.36
C PHE A 67 6.08 5.09 -13.12
N VAL A 68 6.48 5.63 -11.97
CA VAL A 68 7.88 5.74 -11.52
C VAL A 68 8.06 5.11 -10.15
N LYS A 69 9.28 4.69 -9.85
CA LYS A 69 9.61 4.15 -8.52
C LYS A 69 9.98 5.26 -7.55
N GLU A 70 10.80 6.19 -7.99
CA GLU A 70 11.35 7.24 -7.14
C GLU A 70 10.99 8.63 -7.68
N LEU A 71 10.99 9.62 -6.77
CA LEU A 71 10.62 10.99 -7.13
C LEU A 71 11.65 11.67 -8.06
N ASP A 72 12.91 11.26 -8.01
CA ASP A 72 13.98 11.80 -8.88
C ASP A 72 13.74 11.56 -10.38
N GLN A 73 12.94 10.54 -10.69
CA GLN A 73 12.49 10.24 -12.06
C GLN A 73 11.41 11.20 -12.57
N ILE A 74 10.87 12.07 -11.70
CA ILE A 74 9.80 13.01 -12.05
C ILE A 74 10.43 14.36 -12.40
N PRO A 75 10.11 14.95 -13.57
CA PRO A 75 10.56 16.31 -13.90
C PRO A 75 10.07 17.35 -12.88
N GLU A 76 10.83 18.43 -12.72
CA GLU A 76 10.44 19.54 -11.86
C GLU A 76 9.10 20.15 -12.29
N GLY A 77 8.22 20.44 -11.31
CA GLY A 77 6.90 21.01 -11.57
C GLY A 77 5.87 20.06 -12.20
N ALA A 78 6.24 18.80 -12.47
CA ALA A 78 5.29 17.84 -13.06
C ALA A 78 4.27 17.33 -12.03
N VAL A 79 3.01 17.18 -12.48
CA VAL A 79 1.92 16.68 -11.63
C VAL A 79 2.22 15.25 -11.19
N THR A 80 2.21 15.06 -9.89
CA THR A 80 2.60 13.81 -9.23
C THR A 80 1.41 13.24 -8.45
N VAL A 81 1.20 11.93 -8.53
CA VAL A 81 0.20 11.22 -7.73
C VAL A 81 0.90 10.22 -6.82
N PHE A 82 0.59 10.27 -5.52
CA PHE A 82 0.96 9.20 -4.59
C PHE A 82 -0.07 8.07 -4.69
N SER A 83 0.41 6.83 -4.79
CA SER A 83 -0.45 5.65 -4.97
C SER A 83 -1.32 5.36 -3.74
N ALA A 84 -2.26 4.43 -3.91
CA ALA A 84 -3.15 3.99 -2.83
C ALA A 84 -2.42 3.43 -1.60
N HIS A 85 -1.17 2.99 -1.76
CA HIS A 85 -0.34 2.41 -0.70
C HIS A 85 0.17 3.43 0.32
N GLY A 86 0.05 4.73 0.02
CA GLY A 86 0.62 5.80 0.83
C GLY A 86 2.13 5.92 0.67
N VAL A 87 2.70 6.91 1.34
CA VAL A 87 4.14 7.22 1.29
C VAL A 87 4.68 7.57 2.67
N SER A 88 5.99 7.41 2.85
CA SER A 88 6.68 7.86 4.05
C SER A 88 6.70 9.38 4.16
N GLN A 89 6.93 9.91 5.37
CA GLN A 89 7.11 11.35 5.58
C GLN A 89 8.26 11.91 4.74
N LYS A 90 9.37 11.19 4.65
CA LYS A 90 10.51 11.59 3.84
C LYS A 90 10.16 11.80 2.35
N VAL A 91 9.30 10.96 1.80
CA VAL A 91 8.84 11.10 0.40
C VAL A 91 7.99 12.36 0.23
N GLU A 92 7.10 12.64 1.17
CA GLU A 92 6.27 13.85 1.18
C GLU A 92 7.13 15.12 1.27
N ASP A 93 8.09 15.13 2.20
CA ASP A 93 9.03 16.24 2.38
C ASP A 93 9.88 16.45 1.12
N THR A 94 10.34 15.37 0.49
CA THR A 94 11.12 15.45 -0.77
C THR A 94 10.27 16.02 -1.90
N ALA A 95 9.02 15.59 -2.05
CA ALA A 95 8.12 16.14 -3.06
C ALA A 95 7.87 17.64 -2.83
N SER A 96 7.67 18.04 -1.57
CA SER A 96 7.53 19.45 -1.18
C SER A 96 8.78 20.27 -1.50
N THR A 97 9.96 19.79 -1.14
CA THR A 97 11.25 20.46 -1.42
C THR A 97 11.48 20.64 -2.93
N ARG A 98 11.02 19.69 -3.74
CA ARG A 98 11.09 19.77 -5.20
C ARG A 98 9.94 20.55 -5.84
N ASN A 99 9.07 21.16 -5.05
CA ASN A 99 7.88 21.91 -5.51
C ASN A 99 7.01 21.10 -6.50
N LEU A 100 6.88 19.78 -6.29
CA LEU A 100 6.02 18.96 -7.12
C LEU A 100 4.55 19.18 -6.72
N PRO A 101 3.64 19.47 -7.69
CA PRO A 101 2.20 19.46 -7.45
C PRO A 101 1.75 18.03 -7.15
N VAL A 102 1.41 17.73 -5.89
CA VAL A 102 1.05 16.38 -5.45
C VAL A 102 -0.45 16.22 -5.27
N LEU A 103 -0.98 15.13 -5.81
CA LEU A 103 -2.32 14.62 -5.56
C LEU A 103 -2.18 13.30 -4.77
N ASP A 104 -2.70 13.28 -3.55
CA ASP A 104 -2.59 12.10 -2.67
C ASP A 104 -3.78 11.15 -2.90
N ALA A 105 -3.48 9.98 -3.48
CA ALA A 105 -4.47 8.91 -3.66
C ALA A 105 -4.39 7.81 -2.59
N THR A 106 -3.67 8.05 -1.48
CA THR A 106 -3.59 7.11 -0.36
C THR A 106 -4.98 6.63 0.06
N CYS A 107 -5.14 5.31 0.15
CA CYS A 107 -6.38 4.71 0.63
C CYS A 107 -6.71 5.21 2.05
N PRO A 108 -7.97 5.61 2.34
CA PRO A 108 -8.35 6.06 3.68
C PRO A 108 -8.04 5.05 4.80
N LEU A 109 -8.08 3.75 4.51
CA LEU A 109 -7.71 2.71 5.48
C LEU A 109 -6.20 2.72 5.75
N VAL A 110 -5.37 2.89 4.73
CA VAL A 110 -3.91 3.05 4.89
C VAL A 110 -3.60 4.34 5.68
N ALA A 111 -4.25 5.44 5.34
CA ALA A 111 -4.11 6.70 6.09
C ALA A 111 -4.49 6.54 7.57
N LYS A 112 -5.49 5.68 7.87
CA LYS A 112 -5.85 5.34 9.25
C LYS A 112 -4.72 4.58 9.95
N VAL A 113 -4.13 3.58 9.30
CA VAL A 113 -2.97 2.84 9.84
C VAL A 113 -1.80 3.77 10.14
N HIS A 114 -1.49 4.70 9.22
CA HIS A 114 -0.47 5.72 9.44
C HIS A 114 -0.74 6.56 10.69
N LYS A 115 -1.98 7.07 10.83
CA LYS A 115 -2.37 7.90 11.98
C LYS A 115 -2.31 7.12 13.31
N GLU A 116 -2.75 5.86 13.31
CA GLU A 116 -2.70 5.01 14.49
C GLU A 116 -1.25 4.73 14.90
N GLY A 117 -0.37 4.36 13.96
CA GLY A 117 1.05 4.16 14.24
C GLY A 117 1.74 5.42 14.78
N GLN A 118 1.45 6.58 14.18
CA GLN A 118 1.96 7.87 14.67
C GLN A 118 1.44 8.20 16.07
N ARG A 119 0.15 7.93 16.35
CA ARG A 119 -0.45 8.15 17.67
C ARG A 119 0.24 7.29 18.72
N TYR A 120 0.35 5.98 18.49
CA TYR A 120 1.02 5.07 19.42
C TYR A 120 2.46 5.49 19.69
N SER A 121 3.22 5.83 18.66
CA SER A 121 4.59 6.32 18.82
C SER A 121 4.66 7.60 19.64
N LYS A 122 3.74 8.55 19.41
CA LYS A 122 3.65 9.80 20.19
C LYS A 122 3.30 9.56 21.65
N ASP A 123 2.49 8.55 21.94
CA ASP A 123 2.09 8.14 23.30
C ASP A 123 3.19 7.29 23.99
N GLY A 124 4.36 7.13 23.34
CA GLY A 124 5.54 6.45 23.88
C GLY A 124 5.49 4.92 23.77
N PHE A 125 4.64 4.38 22.88
CA PHE A 125 4.62 2.96 22.55
C PHE A 125 5.64 2.62 21.47
N GLU A 126 6.24 1.46 21.58
CA GLU A 126 6.92 0.81 20.47
C GLU A 126 5.87 0.14 19.56
N VAL A 127 6.01 0.30 18.25
CA VAL A 127 5.00 -0.15 17.30
C VAL A 127 5.48 -1.40 16.57
N ILE A 128 4.66 -2.44 16.56
CA ILE A 128 4.87 -3.62 15.74
C ILE A 128 3.99 -3.50 14.49
N LEU A 129 4.62 -3.50 13.32
CA LEU A 129 3.91 -3.51 12.04
C LEU A 129 3.87 -4.94 11.50
N ILE A 130 2.67 -5.49 11.40
CA ILE A 130 2.46 -6.79 10.76
C ILE A 130 2.31 -6.54 9.25
N GLY A 131 3.24 -7.09 8.44
CA GLY A 131 3.25 -6.82 7.00
C GLY A 131 4.35 -7.55 6.25
N HIS A 132 4.35 -7.40 4.94
CA HIS A 132 5.36 -8.01 4.06
C HIS A 132 6.49 -7.04 3.78
N GLU A 133 7.73 -7.47 4.01
CA GLU A 133 8.92 -6.68 3.71
C GLU A 133 8.96 -6.29 2.21
N GLY A 134 9.37 -5.05 1.94
CA GLY A 134 9.43 -4.50 0.58
C GLY A 134 8.08 -4.11 -0.02
N HIS A 135 6.97 -4.26 0.70
CA HIS A 135 5.68 -3.79 0.21
C HIS A 135 5.55 -2.26 0.38
N PRO A 136 5.11 -1.50 -0.64
CA PRO A 136 5.04 -0.03 -0.58
C PRO A 136 4.22 0.53 0.60
N GLU A 137 3.13 -0.14 1.00
CA GLU A 137 2.32 0.24 2.16
C GLU A 137 3.10 0.09 3.48
N VAL A 138 3.91 -0.97 3.59
CA VAL A 138 4.76 -1.23 4.76
C VAL A 138 5.85 -0.18 4.87
N GLU A 139 6.56 0.10 3.77
CA GLU A 139 7.58 1.16 3.71
C GLU A 139 6.98 2.54 4.04
N GLY A 140 5.80 2.84 3.49
CA GLY A 140 5.07 4.07 3.77
C GLY A 140 4.72 4.19 5.25
N THR A 141 4.16 3.15 5.85
CA THR A 141 3.74 3.12 7.25
C THR A 141 4.94 3.24 8.20
N MET A 142 6.00 2.44 7.98
CA MET A 142 7.22 2.53 8.80
C MET A 142 7.83 3.92 8.75
N GLY A 143 7.88 4.53 7.57
CA GLY A 143 8.43 5.86 7.38
C GLY A 143 7.56 7.01 7.90
N ARG A 144 6.38 6.73 8.45
CA ARG A 144 5.50 7.70 9.15
C ARG A 144 5.64 7.65 10.66
N ILE A 145 6.17 6.56 11.21
CA ILE A 145 6.30 6.35 12.65
C ILE A 145 7.66 6.89 13.10
N SER A 146 7.65 7.82 14.06
CA SER A 146 8.87 8.51 14.51
C SER A 146 9.67 7.73 15.56
N GLY A 147 9.04 6.77 16.24
CA GLY A 147 9.65 5.95 17.30
C GLY A 147 10.09 4.57 16.81
N PRO A 148 10.45 3.66 17.73
CA PRO A 148 10.77 2.30 17.38
C PRO A 148 9.61 1.60 16.69
N VAL A 149 9.89 1.06 15.51
CA VAL A 149 8.93 0.26 14.74
C VAL A 149 9.59 -1.02 14.28
N TYR A 150 8.92 -2.15 14.50
CA TYR A 150 9.40 -3.49 14.19
C TYR A 150 8.48 -4.13 13.16
N LEU A 151 9.05 -4.61 12.07
CA LEU A 151 8.31 -5.36 11.05
C LEU A 151 8.28 -6.85 11.41
N VAL A 152 7.11 -7.45 11.35
CA VAL A 152 6.92 -8.89 11.48
C VAL A 152 6.01 -9.39 10.35
N SER A 153 6.40 -10.47 9.69
CA SER A 153 5.62 -11.10 8.63
C SER A 153 4.97 -12.41 9.06
N ASN A 154 5.51 -13.04 10.11
CA ASN A 154 5.10 -14.34 10.58
C ASN A 154 5.47 -14.54 12.07
N THR A 155 5.05 -15.67 12.66
CA THR A 155 5.30 -16.01 14.07
C THR A 155 6.77 -16.22 14.41
N ASP A 156 7.61 -16.59 13.44
CA ASP A 156 9.05 -16.76 13.67
C ASP A 156 9.77 -15.42 13.77
N ASP A 157 9.27 -14.38 13.10
CA ASP A 157 9.77 -13.02 13.28
C ASP A 157 9.42 -12.51 14.69
N VAL A 158 8.22 -12.83 15.20
CA VAL A 158 7.82 -12.48 16.57
C VAL A 158 8.77 -13.05 17.61
N LYS A 159 9.18 -14.31 17.46
CA LYS A 159 10.15 -14.96 18.40
C LYS A 159 11.54 -14.29 18.43
N LYS A 160 11.88 -13.57 17.36
CA LYS A 160 13.18 -12.87 17.21
C LYS A 160 13.11 -11.42 17.66
N LEU A 161 11.93 -10.89 17.97
CA LEU A 161 11.76 -9.51 18.39
C LEU A 161 12.55 -9.22 19.66
N LYS A 162 13.22 -8.07 19.64
CA LYS A 162 13.90 -7.50 20.81
C LYS A 162 13.34 -6.11 21.07
N VAL A 163 12.24 -6.07 21.80
CA VAL A 163 11.59 -4.83 22.20
C VAL A 163 12.29 -4.23 23.43
N GLN A 164 12.28 -2.93 23.54
CA GLN A 164 12.91 -2.24 24.68
C GLN A 164 11.98 -2.17 25.89
N ASN A 165 10.68 -1.98 25.65
CA ASN A 165 9.67 -1.88 26.71
C ASN A 165 8.46 -2.76 26.39
N PRO A 166 8.41 -4.00 26.92
CA PRO A 166 7.29 -4.91 26.71
C PRO A 166 5.94 -4.39 27.23
N ASP A 167 5.95 -3.52 28.25
CA ASP A 167 4.74 -2.96 28.85
C ASP A 167 4.10 -1.85 27.99
N LYS A 168 4.83 -1.36 26.97
CA LYS A 168 4.37 -0.31 26.05
C LYS A 168 4.50 -0.73 24.59
N LEU A 169 3.82 -1.79 24.22
CA LEU A 169 3.73 -2.27 22.85
C LEU A 169 2.35 -2.01 22.26
N SER A 170 2.33 -1.69 20.99
CA SER A 170 1.11 -1.68 20.19
C SER A 170 1.39 -2.29 18.83
N TYR A 171 0.35 -2.69 18.12
CA TYR A 171 0.53 -3.20 16.75
C TYR A 171 -0.42 -2.51 15.78
N VAL A 172 0.02 -2.46 14.53
CA VAL A 172 -0.78 -2.11 13.36
C VAL A 172 -0.50 -3.14 12.26
N SER A 173 -1.39 -3.28 11.31
CA SER A 173 -1.22 -4.25 10.22
C SER A 173 -1.37 -3.61 8.85
N GLN A 174 -0.66 -4.15 7.87
CA GLN A 174 -0.90 -3.90 6.46
C GLN A 174 -2.35 -4.24 6.13
N THR A 175 -3.02 -3.41 5.32
CA THR A 175 -4.48 -3.48 5.10
C THR A 175 -4.93 -4.65 4.24
N THR A 176 -4.02 -5.32 3.53
CA THR A 176 -4.31 -6.38 2.55
C THR A 176 -3.95 -7.79 3.02
N LEU A 177 -3.66 -7.96 4.31
CA LEU A 177 -3.33 -9.28 4.86
C LEU A 177 -4.58 -10.15 5.05
N SER A 178 -4.37 -11.47 5.00
CA SER A 178 -5.36 -12.45 5.44
C SER A 178 -5.63 -12.31 6.94
N VAL A 179 -6.90 -12.37 7.33
CA VAL A 179 -7.30 -12.35 8.74
C VAL A 179 -6.73 -13.54 9.50
N ASP A 180 -6.72 -14.73 8.88
CA ASP A 180 -6.21 -15.95 9.51
C ASP A 180 -4.70 -15.87 9.77
N ASP A 181 -3.91 -15.46 8.76
CA ASP A 181 -2.46 -15.31 8.91
C ASP A 181 -2.12 -14.24 9.96
N THR A 182 -2.84 -13.12 9.95
CA THR A 182 -2.65 -12.03 10.91
C THR A 182 -3.00 -12.47 12.34
N ARG A 183 -4.03 -13.27 12.51
CA ARG A 183 -4.49 -13.78 13.81
C ARG A 183 -3.39 -14.56 14.52
N ASP A 184 -2.71 -15.46 13.84
CA ASP A 184 -1.65 -16.28 14.44
C ASP A 184 -0.45 -15.43 14.88
N VAL A 185 -0.10 -14.42 14.10
CA VAL A 185 0.93 -13.44 14.46
C VAL A 185 0.51 -12.65 15.70
N ILE A 186 -0.72 -12.12 15.74
CA ILE A 186 -1.24 -11.36 16.90
C ILE A 186 -1.25 -12.22 18.15
N LEU A 187 -1.72 -13.46 18.08
CA LEU A 187 -1.71 -14.38 19.23
C LEU A 187 -0.29 -14.65 19.74
N SER A 188 0.68 -14.76 18.81
CA SER A 188 2.09 -14.92 19.20
C SER A 188 2.66 -13.69 19.92
N LEU A 189 2.20 -12.48 19.58
CA LEU A 189 2.62 -11.23 20.24
C LEU A 189 2.17 -11.12 21.70
N ILE A 190 1.09 -11.81 22.11
CA ILE A 190 0.59 -11.81 23.48
C ILE A 190 1.60 -12.43 24.46
N HIS A 191 2.55 -13.19 23.96
CA HIS A 191 3.53 -13.95 24.78
C HIS A 191 4.94 -13.34 24.76
N ILE A 192 5.07 -12.08 24.36
CA ILE A 192 6.36 -11.35 24.39
C ILE A 192 6.63 -10.78 25.78
#